data_652f46105197dc15b86c3a9e80e88251
#
_entry.id   652f46105197dc15b86c3a9e80e88251
#
_cell.length_a   1.000
_cell.length_b   1.000
_cell.length_c   1.000
_cell.angle_alpha   90.00
_cell.angle_beta   90.00
_cell.angle_gamma   90.00
#
_symmetry.space_group_name_H-M   'P 1'
#
loop_
_entity.id
_entity.type
_entity.pdbx_description
1 polymer ?
#
loop_
_entity_poly.entity_id
_entity_poly.type
_entity_poly.pdbx_seq_one_letter_code
_entity_poly.pdbx_strand_id
1 'polypeptide(L)'
;WHEPDFVLKRTKRCHGAAIPEPTEGETAMSALVLGHMNPDTDSIIAAIAAADLYNKRGLDVTPVAQGAPTPETAFVLQKFGLTAPQVVSDVAGKEVYLVDYSDLAQAPKGMDSATVLGIVDHHKLGDVTTSTPLEAWIWPVGCSNTVLKNMYDFYGVEIPKNIAGGMLCAILSDTVIFKSPTCTPADKKAVEELVKIAGVSDVVKLGMEMFKVKSAVEGTSMHDLVFRDYKDFDMNGNKVGIGQLEVVDLSILEPVKAGLQAEIAKVKGEGRHSVFLLLTDIMKEGSEMLIVSDDPAVVEKAFGVKPDGD
;
A
#
# COMPACT_ATOMS: atom_id res chain seq x y z
N TRP A 1 -18.42 -7.97 49.33
CA TRP A 1 -18.74 -7.23 48.09
C TRP A 1 -19.76 -8.04 47.33
N HIS A 2 -21.03 -7.52 47.24
CA HIS A 2 -22.16 -8.14 46.52
C HIS A 2 -22.06 -7.73 45.05
N GLU A 3 -22.07 -8.70 44.15
CA GLU A 3 -22.31 -8.50 42.71
C GLU A 3 -23.84 -8.23 42.48
N PRO A 4 -24.22 -7.24 41.69
CA PRO A 4 -25.61 -7.07 41.30
C PRO A 4 -25.92 -7.94 40.08
N ASP A 5 -26.89 -8.81 40.20
CA ASP A 5 -27.52 -9.57 39.12
C ASP A 5 -28.16 -8.62 38.08
N PHE A 6 -27.54 -8.55 36.89
CA PHE A 6 -28.12 -7.84 35.73
C PHE A 6 -29.07 -8.80 34.97
N VAL A 7 -30.37 -8.71 35.24
CA VAL A 7 -31.38 -9.39 34.43
C VAL A 7 -31.68 -8.55 33.18
N LEU A 8 -31.19 -8.97 32.02
CA LEU A 8 -31.57 -8.41 30.72
C LEU A 8 -33.03 -8.72 30.39
N LYS A 9 -33.95 -7.80 30.64
CA LYS A 9 -35.33 -7.84 30.11
C LYS A 9 -35.28 -7.54 28.60
N ARG A 10 -35.68 -8.50 27.77
CA ARG A 10 -35.98 -8.28 26.34
C ARG A 10 -37.01 -7.17 26.21
N THR A 11 -36.59 -5.99 25.76
CA THR A 11 -37.48 -4.92 25.33
C THR A 11 -38.03 -5.24 23.94
N LYS A 12 -39.33 -5.05 23.77
CA LYS A 12 -40.07 -5.23 22.51
C LYS A 12 -39.44 -4.40 21.41
N ARG A 13 -39.39 -5.00 20.20
CA ARG A 13 -38.99 -4.30 18.96
C ARG A 13 -39.73 -2.97 18.85
N CYS A 14 -39.01 -1.86 18.85
CA CYS A 14 -39.55 -0.61 18.32
C CYS A 14 -39.78 -0.82 16.82
N HIS A 15 -40.97 -0.57 16.34
CA HIS A 15 -41.26 -0.48 14.91
C HIS A 15 -40.46 0.72 14.39
N GLY A 16 -39.41 0.46 13.64
CA GLY A 16 -38.64 1.47 12.96
C GLY A 16 -39.54 2.15 11.91
N ALA A 17 -39.45 3.47 11.84
CA ALA A 17 -40.06 4.21 10.74
C ALA A 17 -39.53 3.60 9.42
N ALA A 18 -40.47 3.33 8.49
CA ALA A 18 -40.13 2.83 7.17
C ALA A 18 -39.15 3.82 6.50
N ILE A 19 -38.00 3.32 6.10
CA ILE A 19 -37.10 4.05 5.20
C ILE A 19 -37.92 4.22 3.91
N PRO A 20 -38.06 5.44 3.36
CA PRO A 20 -38.77 5.62 2.10
C PRO A 20 -38.07 4.78 1.03
N GLU A 21 -38.85 4.00 0.28
CA GLU A 21 -38.34 3.29 -0.89
C GLU A 21 -37.79 4.32 -1.90
N PRO A 22 -36.61 4.06 -2.51
CA PRO A 22 -36.06 4.95 -3.52
C PRO A 22 -37.07 5.06 -4.67
N THR A 23 -37.30 6.29 -5.10
CA THR A 23 -38.13 6.58 -6.28
C THR A 23 -37.49 5.94 -7.52
N GLU A 24 -38.26 5.17 -8.28
CA GLU A 24 -37.85 4.58 -9.56
C GLU A 24 -37.32 5.69 -10.49
N GLY A 25 -35.99 5.70 -10.72
CA GLY A 25 -35.37 6.62 -11.67
C GLY A 25 -33.90 6.99 -11.45
N GLU A 26 -33.37 6.89 -10.23
CA GLU A 26 -31.96 7.06 -9.99
C GLU A 26 -31.34 5.66 -9.75
N THR A 27 -30.60 5.16 -10.73
CA THR A 27 -29.64 4.08 -10.47
C THR A 27 -28.65 4.63 -9.48
N ALA A 28 -28.78 4.25 -8.20
CA ALA A 28 -27.79 4.56 -7.18
C ALA A 28 -26.42 4.13 -7.74
N MET A 29 -25.53 5.11 -7.95
CA MET A 29 -24.19 4.79 -8.47
C MET A 29 -23.44 4.06 -7.37
N SER A 30 -22.88 2.88 -7.70
CA SER A 30 -22.03 2.11 -6.81
C SER A 30 -20.96 3.00 -6.22
N ALA A 31 -20.77 2.98 -4.90
CA ALA A 31 -19.67 3.68 -4.25
C ALA A 31 -18.33 3.10 -4.73
N LEU A 32 -17.29 3.91 -4.77
CA LEU A 32 -15.96 3.45 -5.21
C LEU A 32 -15.08 3.14 -4.00
N VAL A 33 -14.27 2.11 -4.12
CA VAL A 33 -13.18 1.84 -3.17
C VAL A 33 -11.84 1.98 -3.90
N LEU A 34 -10.94 2.80 -3.37
CA LEU A 34 -9.68 3.11 -4.04
C LEU A 34 -8.52 3.33 -3.05
N GLY A 35 -7.35 2.87 -3.47
CA GLY A 35 -6.09 3.15 -2.81
C GLY A 35 -5.40 4.41 -3.33
N HIS A 36 -4.17 4.65 -2.86
CA HIS A 36 -3.38 5.85 -3.14
C HIS A 36 -2.92 5.98 -4.61
N MET A 37 -2.48 7.20 -4.96
CA MET A 37 -1.82 7.49 -6.24
C MET A 37 -0.53 6.67 -6.38
N ASN A 38 -0.23 6.21 -7.62
CA ASN A 38 0.86 5.27 -7.90
C ASN A 38 0.71 3.97 -7.09
N PRO A 39 -0.39 3.23 -7.32
CA PRO A 39 -0.79 2.13 -6.46
C PRO A 39 0.23 0.98 -6.49
N ASP A 40 0.57 0.50 -5.32
CA ASP A 40 1.36 -0.71 -5.11
C ASP A 40 0.47 -1.96 -4.93
N THR A 41 1.03 -3.03 -4.40
CA THR A 41 0.30 -4.28 -4.20
C THR A 41 -0.70 -4.16 -3.05
N ASP A 42 -0.35 -3.45 -1.94
CA ASP A 42 -1.30 -3.24 -0.84
C ASP A 42 -2.51 -2.42 -1.29
N SER A 43 -2.26 -1.30 -1.93
CA SER A 43 -3.28 -0.37 -2.41
C SER A 43 -4.32 -1.04 -3.34
N ILE A 44 -3.87 -1.83 -4.32
CA ILE A 44 -4.77 -2.51 -5.28
C ILE A 44 -5.51 -3.68 -4.61
N ILE A 45 -4.81 -4.51 -3.86
CA ILE A 45 -5.43 -5.66 -3.20
C ILE A 45 -6.37 -5.22 -2.09
N ALA A 46 -6.04 -4.16 -1.33
CA ALA A 46 -6.94 -3.60 -0.33
C ALA A 46 -8.25 -3.10 -0.96
N ALA A 47 -8.19 -2.46 -2.14
CA ALA A 47 -9.40 -2.05 -2.84
C ALA A 47 -10.27 -3.24 -3.22
N ILE A 48 -9.68 -4.33 -3.74
CA ILE A 48 -10.39 -5.56 -4.09
C ILE A 48 -11.00 -6.23 -2.84
N ALA A 49 -10.21 -6.38 -1.77
CA ALA A 49 -10.64 -7.04 -0.55
C ALA A 49 -11.72 -6.24 0.20
N ALA A 50 -11.57 -4.91 0.29
CA ALA A 50 -12.58 -4.05 0.90
C ALA A 50 -13.90 -4.07 0.12
N ALA A 51 -13.84 -4.03 -1.22
CA ALA A 51 -15.05 -4.13 -2.04
C ALA A 51 -15.78 -5.47 -1.82
N ASP A 52 -15.07 -6.60 -1.78
CA ASP A 52 -15.68 -7.91 -1.46
C ASP A 52 -16.33 -7.90 -0.08
N LEU A 53 -15.63 -7.38 0.95
CA LEU A 53 -16.17 -7.28 2.30
C LEU A 53 -17.42 -6.42 2.36
N TYR A 54 -17.37 -5.22 1.79
CA TYR A 54 -18.51 -4.29 1.81
C TYR A 54 -19.71 -4.84 1.05
N ASN A 55 -19.50 -5.44 -0.13
CA ASN A 55 -20.57 -6.07 -0.91
C ASN A 55 -21.23 -7.23 -0.15
N LYS A 56 -20.46 -8.06 0.56
CA LYS A 56 -20.99 -9.13 1.43
C LYS A 56 -21.75 -8.60 2.65
N ARG A 57 -21.46 -7.36 3.07
CA ARG A 57 -22.23 -6.65 4.10
C ARG A 57 -23.51 -5.99 3.54
N GLY A 58 -23.80 -6.12 2.25
CA GLY A 58 -24.97 -5.58 1.58
C GLY A 58 -24.83 -4.15 1.06
N LEU A 59 -23.61 -3.63 0.97
CA LEU A 59 -23.31 -2.36 0.33
C LEU A 59 -23.04 -2.60 -1.16
N ASP A 60 -23.22 -1.58 -2.00
CA ASP A 60 -22.88 -1.64 -3.42
C ASP A 60 -21.59 -0.85 -3.66
N VAL A 61 -20.45 -1.57 -3.81
CA VAL A 61 -19.11 -0.97 -3.87
C VAL A 61 -18.31 -1.59 -5.00
N THR A 62 -17.67 -0.75 -5.80
CA THR A 62 -16.80 -1.15 -6.91
C THR A 62 -15.33 -0.81 -6.62
N PRO A 63 -14.38 -1.78 -6.72
CA PRO A 63 -12.97 -1.49 -6.58
C PRO A 63 -12.46 -0.76 -7.81
N VAL A 64 -11.71 0.32 -7.60
CA VAL A 64 -11.02 1.09 -8.64
C VAL A 64 -9.58 1.38 -8.22
N ALA A 65 -8.74 1.82 -9.14
CA ALA A 65 -7.34 2.15 -8.88
C ALA A 65 -6.98 3.51 -9.46
N GLN A 66 -5.97 4.17 -8.93
CA GLN A 66 -5.46 5.45 -9.44
C GLN A 66 -4.35 5.28 -10.48
N GLY A 67 -4.00 4.05 -10.85
CA GLY A 67 -2.97 3.73 -11.83
C GLY A 67 -2.98 2.26 -12.21
N ALA A 68 -2.17 1.91 -13.20
CA ALA A 68 -1.99 0.52 -13.61
C ALA A 68 -1.24 -0.28 -12.53
N PRO A 69 -1.50 -1.59 -12.42
CA PRO A 69 -0.74 -2.46 -11.53
C PRO A 69 0.76 -2.43 -11.85
N THR A 70 1.59 -2.40 -10.82
CA THR A 70 3.04 -2.62 -10.96
C THR A 70 3.31 -4.06 -11.44
N PRO A 71 4.52 -4.39 -11.93
CA PRO A 71 4.86 -5.76 -12.30
C PRO A 71 4.62 -6.76 -11.16
N GLU A 72 4.96 -6.40 -9.92
CA GLU A 72 4.69 -7.21 -8.73
C GLU A 72 3.18 -7.45 -8.55
N THR A 73 2.40 -6.37 -8.57
CA THR A 73 0.95 -6.45 -8.42
C THR A 73 0.30 -7.27 -9.55
N ALA A 74 0.75 -7.09 -10.80
CA ALA A 74 0.28 -7.88 -11.94
C ALA A 74 0.56 -9.38 -11.77
N PHE A 75 1.75 -9.72 -11.25
CA PHE A 75 2.08 -11.10 -10.88
C PHE A 75 1.12 -11.66 -9.84
N VAL A 76 0.81 -10.90 -8.77
CA VAL A 76 -0.12 -11.32 -7.71
C VAL A 76 -1.52 -11.53 -8.25
N LEU A 77 -2.03 -10.57 -9.04
CA LEU A 77 -3.36 -10.66 -9.66
C LEU A 77 -3.46 -11.90 -10.55
N GLN A 78 -2.47 -12.15 -11.41
CA GLN A 78 -2.43 -13.32 -12.28
C GLN A 78 -2.36 -14.62 -11.48
N LYS A 79 -1.49 -14.69 -10.47
CA LYS A 79 -1.25 -15.90 -9.68
C LYS A 79 -2.50 -16.37 -8.93
N PHE A 80 -3.30 -15.44 -8.44
CA PHE A 80 -4.52 -15.74 -7.67
C PHE A 80 -5.82 -15.56 -8.48
N GLY A 81 -5.74 -15.28 -9.78
CA GLY A 81 -6.92 -15.13 -10.64
C GLY A 81 -7.80 -13.96 -10.23
N LEU A 82 -7.19 -12.85 -9.80
CA LEU A 82 -7.86 -11.60 -9.48
C LEU A 82 -7.86 -10.69 -10.72
N THR A 83 -8.94 -9.92 -10.88
CA THR A 83 -9.06 -8.93 -11.97
C THR A 83 -8.52 -7.60 -11.48
N ALA A 84 -7.68 -6.95 -12.30
CA ALA A 84 -7.23 -5.59 -12.01
C ALA A 84 -8.41 -4.62 -11.98
N PRO A 85 -8.51 -3.74 -10.95
CA PRO A 85 -9.53 -2.72 -10.90
C PRO A 85 -9.42 -1.74 -12.08
N GLN A 86 -10.55 -1.15 -12.48
CA GLN A 86 -10.56 -0.10 -13.49
C GLN A 86 -9.79 1.13 -12.97
N VAL A 87 -8.99 1.74 -13.85
CA VAL A 87 -8.26 2.97 -13.51
C VAL A 87 -9.20 4.16 -13.60
N VAL A 88 -9.22 4.98 -12.54
CA VAL A 88 -9.95 6.24 -12.47
C VAL A 88 -9.01 7.38 -12.08
N SER A 89 -9.24 8.57 -12.60
CA SER A 89 -8.43 9.75 -12.31
C SER A 89 -9.24 10.88 -11.66
N ASP A 90 -10.57 10.72 -11.55
CA ASP A 90 -11.48 11.73 -11.01
C ASP A 90 -12.63 11.07 -10.25
N VAL A 91 -12.91 11.56 -9.05
CA VAL A 91 -13.98 11.08 -8.17
C VAL A 91 -14.97 12.18 -7.77
N ALA A 92 -14.99 13.31 -8.51
CA ALA A 92 -15.88 14.42 -8.21
C ALA A 92 -17.35 13.97 -8.08
N GLY A 93 -17.99 14.32 -6.97
CA GLY A 93 -19.38 13.98 -6.68
C GLY A 93 -19.67 12.50 -6.46
N LYS A 94 -18.63 11.66 -6.27
CA LYS A 94 -18.78 10.22 -5.98
C LYS A 94 -18.76 9.95 -4.48
N GLU A 95 -19.37 8.84 -4.08
CA GLU A 95 -19.17 8.24 -2.77
C GLU A 95 -17.96 7.34 -2.82
N VAL A 96 -17.03 7.47 -1.84
CA VAL A 96 -15.75 6.78 -1.85
C VAL A 96 -15.40 6.17 -0.50
N TYR A 97 -14.77 5.00 -0.54
CA TYR A 97 -14.02 4.41 0.56
C TYR A 97 -12.54 4.50 0.22
N LEU A 98 -11.74 4.97 1.15
CA LEU A 98 -10.29 5.08 1.00
C LEU A 98 -9.61 3.89 1.64
N VAL A 99 -8.64 3.30 0.95
CA VAL A 99 -7.81 2.24 1.49
C VAL A 99 -6.35 2.60 1.28
N ASP A 100 -5.52 2.33 2.29
CA ASP A 100 -4.07 2.47 2.21
C ASP A 100 -3.58 3.91 2.06
N TYR A 101 -4.38 4.88 2.40
CA TYR A 101 -4.02 6.30 2.54
C TYR A 101 -5.13 7.12 3.21
N SER A 102 -4.73 8.25 3.80
CA SER A 102 -5.64 9.28 4.31
C SER A 102 -5.11 10.71 4.06
N ASP A 103 -4.17 10.86 3.10
CA ASP A 103 -3.51 12.12 2.74
C ASP A 103 -4.03 12.61 1.38
N LEU A 104 -4.53 13.86 1.29
CA LEU A 104 -5.07 14.44 0.06
C LEU A 104 -4.03 14.55 -1.06
N ALA A 105 -2.74 14.62 -0.73
CA ALA A 105 -1.68 14.59 -1.74
C ALA A 105 -1.61 13.24 -2.51
N GLN A 106 -2.22 12.20 -1.97
CA GLN A 106 -2.30 10.86 -2.56
C GLN A 106 -3.64 10.56 -3.22
N ALA A 107 -4.59 11.50 -3.15
CA ALA A 107 -5.94 11.35 -3.64
C ALA A 107 -6.06 11.66 -5.15
N PRO A 108 -7.09 11.11 -5.84
CA PRO A 108 -7.41 11.50 -7.20
C PRO A 108 -8.02 12.90 -7.26
N LYS A 109 -8.17 13.43 -8.47
CA LYS A 109 -8.90 14.69 -8.69
C LYS A 109 -10.35 14.58 -8.20
N GLY A 110 -10.93 15.72 -7.83
CA GLY A 110 -12.33 15.79 -7.41
C GLY A 110 -12.61 15.30 -5.99
N MET A 111 -11.57 14.99 -5.20
CA MET A 111 -11.72 14.54 -3.83
C MET A 111 -12.37 15.56 -2.91
N ASP A 112 -12.21 16.86 -3.20
CA ASP A 112 -12.83 18.00 -2.52
C ASP A 112 -14.37 18.01 -2.61
N SER A 113 -14.93 17.37 -3.63
CA SER A 113 -16.39 17.24 -3.85
C SER A 113 -16.91 15.80 -3.71
N ALA A 114 -16.03 14.85 -3.40
CA ALA A 114 -16.40 13.46 -3.11
C ALA A 114 -16.92 13.31 -1.67
N THR A 115 -17.77 12.32 -1.45
CA THR A 115 -18.24 11.95 -0.10
C THR A 115 -17.45 10.74 0.40
N VAL A 116 -16.60 10.93 1.41
CA VAL A 116 -15.85 9.83 2.02
C VAL A 116 -16.75 9.08 3.00
N LEU A 117 -16.98 7.79 2.74
CA LEU A 117 -17.82 6.90 3.55
C LEU A 117 -17.01 6.10 4.57
N GLY A 118 -15.73 5.83 4.31
CA GLY A 118 -14.87 5.08 5.21
C GLY A 118 -13.40 5.18 4.84
N ILE A 119 -12.54 4.84 5.80
CA ILE A 119 -11.07 4.79 5.63
C ILE A 119 -10.54 3.51 6.29
N VAL A 120 -9.72 2.75 5.55
CA VAL A 120 -8.95 1.61 6.07
C VAL A 120 -7.48 1.85 5.76
N ASP A 121 -6.65 2.06 6.78
CA ASP A 121 -5.28 2.54 6.58
C ASP A 121 -4.33 2.03 7.67
N HIS A 122 -3.04 1.98 7.37
CA HIS A 122 -1.98 1.66 8.31
C HIS A 122 -0.93 2.77 8.45
N HIS A 123 -1.10 3.86 7.71
CA HIS A 123 -0.23 5.02 7.74
C HIS A 123 -0.58 6.00 8.88
N LYS A 124 0.23 7.04 9.02
CA LYS A 124 -0.14 8.20 9.83
C LYS A 124 -1.43 8.80 9.29
N LEU A 125 -2.29 9.30 10.17
CA LEU A 125 -3.47 10.03 9.74
C LEU A 125 -3.07 11.27 8.94
N GLY A 126 -3.62 11.40 7.73
CA GLY A 126 -3.40 12.53 6.83
C GLY A 126 -4.36 13.69 7.09
N ASP A 127 -4.64 14.45 6.04
CA ASP A 127 -5.45 15.69 6.08
C ASP A 127 -6.84 15.56 5.45
N VAL A 128 -7.28 14.32 5.14
CA VAL A 128 -8.66 14.06 4.70
C VAL A 128 -9.63 14.46 5.81
N THR A 129 -10.60 15.31 5.45
CA THR A 129 -11.68 15.73 6.34
C THR A 129 -13.03 15.31 5.79
N THR A 130 -14.01 15.06 6.66
CA THR A 130 -15.36 14.64 6.27
C THR A 130 -16.41 15.52 6.90
N SER A 131 -17.53 15.71 6.20
CA SER A 131 -18.70 16.44 6.71
C SER A 131 -19.67 15.56 7.50
N THR A 132 -19.53 14.24 7.40
CA THR A 132 -20.36 13.24 8.05
C THR A 132 -19.51 12.21 8.80
N PRO A 133 -20.08 11.54 9.83
CA PRO A 133 -19.41 10.41 10.46
C PRO A 133 -19.10 9.30 9.45
N LEU A 134 -17.94 8.67 9.60
CA LEU A 134 -17.47 7.59 8.72
C LEU A 134 -16.99 6.38 9.54
N GLU A 135 -16.88 5.23 8.88
CA GLU A 135 -16.22 4.06 9.42
C GLU A 135 -14.71 4.18 9.19
N ALA A 136 -13.90 4.31 10.27
CA ALA A 136 -12.45 4.40 10.18
C ALA A 136 -11.75 3.25 10.91
N TRP A 137 -10.89 2.53 10.18
CA TRP A 137 -10.03 1.47 10.68
C TRP A 137 -8.58 1.84 10.38
N ILE A 138 -7.92 2.50 11.33
CA ILE A 138 -6.54 2.97 11.16
C ILE A 138 -5.70 2.36 12.28
N TRP A 139 -4.77 1.46 11.91
CA TRP A 139 -3.96 0.70 12.85
C TRP A 139 -2.47 0.82 12.50
N PRO A 140 -1.58 0.91 13.48
CA PRO A 140 -0.13 0.96 13.26
C PRO A 140 0.43 -0.46 13.04
N VAL A 141 0.10 -1.07 11.92
CA VAL A 141 0.54 -2.39 11.45
C VAL A 141 1.34 -2.26 10.16
N GLY A 142 1.85 -3.36 9.64
CA GLY A 142 2.72 -3.35 8.48
C GLY A 142 2.01 -3.19 7.13
N CYS A 143 0.66 -3.36 7.06
CA CYS A 143 -0.07 -3.41 5.78
C CYS A 143 -1.57 -3.18 6.00
N SER A 144 -2.25 -2.46 5.12
CA SER A 144 -3.71 -2.25 5.18
C SER A 144 -4.49 -3.56 5.01
N ASN A 145 -3.95 -4.54 4.29
CA ASN A 145 -4.59 -5.86 4.20
C ASN A 145 -4.59 -6.62 5.54
N THR A 146 -3.69 -6.30 6.48
CA THR A 146 -3.77 -6.79 7.87
C THR A 146 -4.97 -6.19 8.58
N VAL A 147 -5.24 -4.91 8.39
CA VAL A 147 -6.44 -4.25 8.94
C VAL A 147 -7.70 -4.89 8.36
N LEU A 148 -7.77 -5.05 7.04
CA LEU A 148 -8.90 -5.69 6.35
C LEU A 148 -9.13 -7.13 6.82
N LYS A 149 -8.06 -7.92 7.05
CA LYS A 149 -8.21 -9.28 7.62
C LYS A 149 -8.96 -9.25 8.95
N ASN A 150 -8.61 -8.29 9.83
CA ASN A 150 -9.30 -8.13 11.10
C ASN A 150 -10.75 -7.60 10.92
N MET A 151 -11.03 -6.80 9.90
CA MET A 151 -12.40 -6.39 9.57
C MET A 151 -13.26 -7.58 9.12
N TYR A 152 -12.73 -8.47 8.28
CA TYR A 152 -13.43 -9.71 7.91
C TYR A 152 -13.79 -10.54 9.14
N ASP A 153 -12.86 -10.71 10.08
CA ASP A 153 -13.11 -11.42 11.32
C ASP A 153 -14.15 -10.72 12.19
N PHE A 154 -14.05 -9.41 12.33
CA PHE A 154 -15.00 -8.61 13.13
C PHE A 154 -16.44 -8.71 12.62
N TYR A 155 -16.62 -8.69 11.30
CA TYR A 155 -17.95 -8.81 10.68
C TYR A 155 -18.39 -10.25 10.47
N GLY A 156 -17.53 -11.24 10.75
CA GLY A 156 -17.84 -12.66 10.53
C GLY A 156 -18.04 -13.01 9.05
N VAL A 157 -17.31 -12.35 8.16
CA VAL A 157 -17.39 -12.55 6.71
C VAL A 157 -16.26 -13.48 6.26
N GLU A 158 -16.59 -14.49 5.48
CA GLU A 158 -15.57 -15.40 4.93
C GLU A 158 -14.78 -14.75 3.80
N ILE A 159 -13.44 -14.91 3.85
CA ILE A 159 -12.52 -14.42 2.82
C ILE A 159 -12.46 -15.45 1.68
N PRO A 160 -12.72 -15.06 0.41
CA PRO A 160 -12.52 -15.95 -0.73
C PRO A 160 -11.06 -16.35 -0.88
N LYS A 161 -10.84 -17.58 -1.33
CA LYS A 161 -9.48 -18.16 -1.48
C LYS A 161 -8.52 -17.30 -2.31
N ASN A 162 -9.01 -16.75 -3.42
CA ASN A 162 -8.22 -15.89 -4.31
C ASN A 162 -7.90 -14.54 -3.66
N ILE A 163 -8.85 -13.92 -2.95
CA ILE A 163 -8.64 -12.67 -2.21
C ILE A 163 -7.66 -12.92 -1.05
N ALA A 164 -7.80 -14.01 -0.31
CA ALA A 164 -6.85 -14.38 0.74
C ALA A 164 -5.41 -14.50 0.20
N GLY A 165 -5.24 -15.06 -0.99
CA GLY A 165 -3.93 -15.11 -1.66
C GLY A 165 -3.38 -13.74 -2.02
N GLY A 166 -4.22 -12.83 -2.52
CA GLY A 166 -3.85 -11.43 -2.77
C GLY A 166 -3.44 -10.71 -1.48
N MET A 167 -4.28 -10.76 -0.44
CA MET A 167 -4.02 -10.14 0.87
C MET A 167 -2.73 -10.66 1.49
N LEU A 168 -2.48 -11.99 1.42
CA LEU A 168 -1.22 -12.58 1.85
C LEU A 168 -0.03 -11.95 1.14
N CYS A 169 -0.10 -11.80 -0.18
CA CYS A 169 0.97 -11.20 -0.98
C CYS A 169 1.20 -9.72 -0.62
N ALA A 170 0.14 -8.94 -0.43
CA ALA A 170 0.23 -7.55 -0.01
C ALA A 170 0.99 -7.41 1.32
N ILE A 171 0.63 -8.22 2.33
CA ILE A 171 1.32 -8.22 3.63
C ILE A 171 2.80 -8.61 3.47
N LEU A 172 3.12 -9.59 2.62
CA LEU A 172 4.52 -9.99 2.37
C LEU A 172 5.32 -8.90 1.67
N SER A 173 4.69 -8.14 0.76
CA SER A 173 5.32 -7.00 0.07
C SER A 173 5.70 -5.91 1.07
N ASP A 174 4.74 -5.37 1.81
CA ASP A 174 4.94 -4.24 2.71
C ASP A 174 5.83 -4.57 3.92
N THR A 175 5.73 -5.81 4.40
CA THR A 175 6.56 -6.26 5.52
C THR A 175 7.92 -6.80 5.07
N VAL A 176 8.23 -6.78 3.78
CA VAL A 176 9.47 -7.33 3.22
C VAL A 176 9.73 -8.75 3.73
N ILE A 177 8.72 -9.62 3.58
CA ILE A 177 8.73 -10.99 4.14
C ILE A 177 9.09 -10.98 5.64
N PHE A 178 8.38 -10.12 6.42
CA PHE A 178 8.54 -9.90 7.88
C PHE A 178 9.86 -9.25 8.32
N LYS A 179 10.67 -8.70 7.40
CA LYS A 179 11.95 -8.05 7.71
C LYS A 179 11.82 -6.54 7.93
N SER A 180 10.75 -5.91 7.43
CA SER A 180 10.50 -4.49 7.65
C SER A 180 10.36 -4.17 9.14
N PRO A 181 10.93 -3.05 9.62
CA PRO A 181 10.72 -2.58 10.98
C PRO A 181 9.25 -2.23 11.28
N THR A 182 8.42 -2.04 10.26
CA THR A 182 6.97 -1.80 10.38
C THR A 182 6.18 -3.10 10.63
N CYS A 183 6.80 -4.28 10.41
CA CYS A 183 6.14 -5.57 10.59
C CYS A 183 5.77 -5.81 12.07
N THR A 184 4.51 -6.13 12.31
CA THR A 184 3.98 -6.37 13.66
C THR A 184 3.58 -7.83 13.88
N PRO A 185 3.33 -8.25 15.14
CA PRO A 185 2.74 -9.56 15.42
C PRO A 185 1.36 -9.77 14.76
N ALA A 186 0.60 -8.70 14.54
CA ALA A 186 -0.70 -8.77 13.87
C ALA A 186 -0.54 -9.18 12.39
N ASP A 187 0.48 -8.66 11.70
CA ASP A 187 0.78 -9.03 10.31
C ASP A 187 1.13 -10.52 10.21
N LYS A 188 1.99 -11.00 11.09
CA LYS A 188 2.38 -12.42 11.13
C LYS A 188 1.19 -13.32 11.38
N LYS A 189 0.31 -12.95 12.34
CA LYS A 189 -0.92 -13.70 12.63
C LYS A 189 -1.87 -13.69 11.41
N ALA A 190 -2.07 -12.55 10.77
CA ALA A 190 -2.90 -12.46 9.57
C ALA A 190 -2.38 -13.40 8.46
N VAL A 191 -1.06 -13.41 8.23
CA VAL A 191 -0.43 -14.31 7.26
C VAL A 191 -0.66 -15.78 7.62
N GLU A 192 -0.49 -16.20 8.90
CA GLU A 192 -0.72 -17.58 9.34
C GLU A 192 -2.15 -18.08 9.05
N GLU A 193 -3.12 -17.18 9.11
CA GLU A 193 -4.52 -17.48 8.82
C GLU A 193 -4.81 -17.45 7.32
N LEU A 194 -4.34 -16.43 6.60
CA LEU A 194 -4.52 -16.28 5.16
C LEU A 194 -3.85 -17.42 4.36
N VAL A 195 -2.71 -17.91 4.81
CA VAL A 195 -2.02 -19.09 4.24
C VAL A 195 -2.93 -20.31 4.16
N LYS A 196 -3.68 -20.57 5.24
CA LYS A 196 -4.61 -21.71 5.31
C LYS A 196 -5.77 -21.54 4.33
N ILE A 197 -6.33 -20.34 4.25
CA ILE A 197 -7.46 -20.01 3.35
C ILE A 197 -6.98 -20.06 1.88
N ALA A 198 -5.85 -19.44 1.57
CA ALA A 198 -5.29 -19.41 0.23
C ALA A 198 -4.73 -20.77 -0.24
N GLY A 199 -4.40 -21.67 0.70
CA GLY A 199 -3.80 -22.97 0.39
C GLY A 199 -2.34 -22.85 -0.07
N VAL A 200 -1.61 -21.86 0.45
CA VAL A 200 -0.19 -21.65 0.17
C VAL A 200 0.63 -22.49 1.13
N SER A 201 1.59 -23.26 0.63
CA SER A 201 2.42 -24.15 1.43
C SER A 201 3.74 -23.55 1.89
N ASP A 202 4.27 -22.57 1.14
CA ASP A 202 5.56 -21.95 1.39
C ASP A 202 5.49 -20.43 1.15
N VAL A 203 5.37 -19.70 2.26
CA VAL A 203 5.23 -18.24 2.29
C VAL A 203 6.50 -17.55 1.82
N VAL A 204 7.67 -18.08 2.24
CA VAL A 204 8.95 -17.46 1.89
C VAL A 204 9.21 -17.61 0.40
N LYS A 205 8.94 -18.79 -0.17
CA LYS A 205 9.06 -19.00 -1.61
C LYS A 205 8.13 -18.08 -2.39
N LEU A 206 6.87 -17.94 -1.94
CA LEU A 206 5.92 -17.02 -2.58
C LEU A 206 6.43 -15.57 -2.56
N GLY A 207 6.89 -15.09 -1.40
CA GLY A 207 7.47 -13.76 -1.26
C GLY A 207 8.70 -13.56 -2.17
N MET A 208 9.59 -14.54 -2.24
CA MET A 208 10.75 -14.49 -3.12
C MET A 208 10.38 -14.45 -4.62
N GLU A 209 9.33 -15.18 -5.04
CA GLU A 209 8.82 -15.08 -6.42
C GLU A 209 8.31 -13.67 -6.72
N MET A 210 7.60 -13.03 -5.79
CA MET A 210 7.13 -11.65 -5.91
C MET A 210 8.29 -10.66 -6.00
N PHE A 211 9.23 -10.73 -5.07
CA PHE A 211 10.38 -9.82 -5.05
C PHE A 211 11.30 -10.00 -6.25
N LYS A 212 11.40 -11.20 -6.80
CA LYS A 212 12.12 -11.43 -8.06
C LYS A 212 11.49 -10.64 -9.22
N VAL A 213 10.16 -10.58 -9.29
CA VAL A 213 9.44 -9.77 -10.30
C VAL A 213 9.59 -8.28 -10.00
N LYS A 214 9.44 -7.86 -8.74
CA LYS A 214 9.65 -6.47 -8.28
C LYS A 214 11.06 -5.98 -8.59
N SER A 215 12.06 -6.85 -8.42
CA SER A 215 13.48 -6.56 -8.63
C SER A 215 13.89 -6.59 -10.10
N ALA A 216 13.03 -7.02 -11.03
CA ALA A 216 13.37 -7.08 -12.43
C ALA A 216 13.74 -5.69 -12.96
N VAL A 217 14.94 -5.58 -13.53
CA VAL A 217 15.48 -4.34 -14.11
C VAL A 217 15.56 -4.39 -15.62
N GLU A 218 15.41 -5.59 -16.20
CA GLU A 218 15.50 -5.82 -17.64
C GLU A 218 14.39 -5.07 -18.38
N GLY A 219 14.75 -4.32 -19.39
CA GLY A 219 13.81 -3.52 -20.20
C GLY A 219 13.32 -2.22 -19.53
N THR A 220 13.70 -1.95 -18.27
CA THR A 220 13.37 -0.70 -17.58
C THR A 220 14.44 0.37 -17.84
N SER A 221 14.03 1.61 -18.09
CA SER A 221 14.99 2.71 -18.25
C SER A 221 15.72 3.01 -16.94
N MET A 222 16.96 3.51 -17.04
CA MET A 222 17.72 3.93 -15.84
C MET A 222 16.97 5.01 -15.05
N HIS A 223 16.28 5.90 -15.74
CA HIS A 223 15.44 6.93 -15.15
C HIS A 223 14.32 6.30 -14.30
N ASP A 224 13.56 5.38 -14.87
CA ASP A 224 12.45 4.72 -14.15
C ASP A 224 12.96 3.89 -12.96
N LEU A 225 14.15 3.30 -13.06
CA LEU A 225 14.77 2.59 -11.95
C LEU A 225 15.15 3.54 -10.81
N VAL A 226 15.75 4.69 -11.10
CA VAL A 226 16.10 5.70 -10.09
C VAL A 226 14.86 6.28 -9.42
N PHE A 227 13.80 6.51 -10.19
CA PHE A 227 12.54 7.11 -9.69
C PHE A 227 11.51 6.09 -9.19
N ARG A 228 11.85 4.82 -9.12
CA ARG A 228 10.94 3.76 -8.63
C ARG A 228 10.47 4.00 -7.19
N ASP A 229 11.40 4.41 -6.32
CA ASP A 229 11.13 4.93 -4.97
C ASP A 229 12.12 6.06 -4.70
N TYR A 230 11.72 7.29 -5.04
CA TYR A 230 12.58 8.46 -4.99
C TYR A 230 11.82 9.67 -4.43
N LYS A 231 12.47 10.41 -3.53
CA LYS A 231 11.94 11.64 -2.95
C LYS A 231 13.00 12.72 -2.89
N ASP A 232 12.59 13.97 -3.13
CA ASP A 232 13.39 15.16 -2.85
C ASP A 232 13.11 15.67 -1.44
N PHE A 233 14.18 16.05 -0.73
CA PHE A 233 14.13 16.63 0.61
C PHE A 233 14.81 17.99 0.62
N ASP A 234 14.27 18.94 1.38
CA ASP A 234 14.99 20.16 1.75
C ASP A 234 15.78 19.92 3.03
N MET A 235 17.09 20.02 2.97
CA MET A 235 18.00 19.88 4.10
C MET A 235 18.77 21.18 4.30
N ASN A 236 18.24 22.08 5.11
CA ASN A 236 18.83 23.40 5.39
C ASN A 236 19.06 24.25 4.11
N GLY A 237 18.07 24.27 3.22
CA GLY A 237 18.13 25.02 1.96
C GLY A 237 18.87 24.26 0.83
N ASN A 238 19.37 23.06 1.08
CA ASN A 238 19.95 22.19 0.07
C ASN A 238 18.92 21.14 -0.38
N LYS A 239 18.63 21.11 -1.67
CA LYS A 239 17.78 20.06 -2.25
C LYS A 239 18.57 18.77 -2.37
N VAL A 240 18.13 17.74 -1.66
CA VAL A 240 18.77 16.41 -1.63
C VAL A 240 17.79 15.37 -2.14
N GLY A 241 18.17 14.65 -3.19
CA GLY A 241 17.41 13.52 -3.71
C GLY A 241 17.84 12.22 -3.06
N ILE A 242 16.88 11.41 -2.60
CA ILE A 242 17.13 10.08 -2.04
C ILE A 242 16.23 9.09 -2.76
N GLY A 243 16.84 8.09 -3.39
CA GLY A 243 16.17 6.98 -4.01
C GLY A 243 16.55 5.65 -3.37
N GLN A 244 15.68 4.66 -3.50
CA GLN A 244 15.95 3.29 -3.09
C GLN A 244 15.51 2.31 -4.18
N LEU A 245 16.37 1.33 -4.43
CA LEU A 245 16.10 0.23 -5.34
C LEU A 245 16.30 -1.09 -4.59
N GLU A 246 15.19 -1.69 -4.21
CA GLU A 246 15.16 -2.95 -3.47
C GLU A 246 15.24 -4.14 -4.42
N VAL A 247 16.15 -5.05 -4.15
CA VAL A 247 16.33 -6.31 -4.89
C VAL A 247 16.57 -7.48 -3.95
N VAL A 248 16.30 -8.68 -4.44
CA VAL A 248 16.55 -9.93 -3.68
C VAL A 248 18.02 -10.34 -3.67
N ASP A 249 18.82 -9.79 -4.59
CA ASP A 249 20.27 -10.02 -4.70
C ASP A 249 20.88 -8.86 -5.49
N LEU A 250 21.90 -8.20 -4.95
CA LEU A 250 22.58 -7.08 -5.60
C LEU A 250 23.22 -7.47 -6.95
N SER A 251 23.53 -8.74 -7.18
CA SER A 251 24.04 -9.20 -8.47
C SER A 251 23.11 -8.90 -9.65
N ILE A 252 21.80 -8.73 -9.41
CA ILE A 252 20.81 -8.32 -10.40
C ILE A 252 21.12 -6.90 -10.93
N LEU A 253 21.69 -6.05 -10.09
CA LEU A 253 21.98 -4.64 -10.42
C LEU A 253 23.36 -4.42 -11.03
N GLU A 254 24.30 -5.37 -10.92
CA GLU A 254 25.65 -5.23 -11.46
C GLU A 254 25.70 -4.79 -12.93
N PRO A 255 24.88 -5.37 -13.85
CA PRO A 255 24.90 -4.97 -15.25
C PRO A 255 24.42 -3.53 -15.50
N VAL A 256 23.62 -2.97 -14.60
CA VAL A 256 22.99 -1.65 -14.74
C VAL A 256 23.60 -0.59 -13.82
N LYS A 257 24.47 -0.97 -12.90
CA LYS A 257 25.03 -0.11 -11.84
C LYS A 257 25.72 1.15 -12.41
N ALA A 258 26.54 0.99 -13.45
CA ALA A 258 27.18 2.13 -14.13
C ALA A 258 26.16 3.07 -14.79
N GLY A 259 25.09 2.51 -15.35
CA GLY A 259 23.97 3.27 -15.92
C GLY A 259 23.21 4.06 -14.85
N LEU A 260 22.94 3.44 -13.70
CA LEU A 260 22.33 4.09 -12.55
C LEU A 260 23.18 5.24 -12.01
N GLN A 261 24.49 5.04 -11.87
CA GLN A 261 25.43 6.09 -11.46
C GLN A 261 25.42 7.29 -12.43
N ALA A 262 25.41 7.03 -13.74
CA ALA A 262 25.30 8.07 -14.74
C ALA A 262 23.95 8.81 -14.70
N GLU A 263 22.86 8.10 -14.41
CA GLU A 263 21.52 8.69 -14.30
C GLU A 263 21.39 9.59 -13.08
N ILE A 264 21.84 9.14 -11.88
CA ILE A 264 21.81 10.00 -10.69
C ILE A 264 22.67 11.25 -10.84
N ALA A 265 23.72 11.20 -11.65
CA ALA A 265 24.52 12.39 -11.99
C ALA A 265 23.72 13.41 -12.82
N LYS A 266 22.90 12.95 -13.79
CA LYS A 266 21.96 13.83 -14.53
C LYS A 266 20.92 14.42 -13.59
N VAL A 267 20.29 13.57 -12.77
CA VAL A 267 19.28 13.98 -11.77
C VAL A 267 19.84 15.03 -10.82
N LYS A 268 21.09 14.88 -10.37
CA LYS A 268 21.78 15.90 -9.56
C LYS A 268 21.95 17.21 -10.33
N GLY A 269 22.30 17.14 -11.62
CA GLY A 269 22.45 18.32 -12.50
C GLY A 269 21.17 19.16 -12.67
N GLU A 270 20.01 18.66 -12.29
CA GLU A 270 18.72 19.38 -12.30
C GLU A 270 18.54 20.32 -11.10
N GLY A 271 19.61 20.67 -10.40
CA GLY A 271 19.60 21.65 -9.28
C GLY A 271 19.55 21.01 -7.90
N ARG A 272 19.97 19.78 -7.75
CA ARG A 272 20.15 19.11 -6.45
C ARG A 272 21.58 19.28 -5.95
N HIS A 273 21.75 19.50 -4.66
CA HIS A 273 23.05 19.50 -3.99
C HIS A 273 23.65 18.08 -3.96
N SER A 274 22.83 17.10 -3.66
CA SER A 274 23.23 15.69 -3.58
C SER A 274 22.12 14.77 -4.06
N VAL A 275 22.51 13.63 -4.64
CA VAL A 275 21.61 12.52 -4.94
C VAL A 275 22.23 11.24 -4.41
N PHE A 276 21.44 10.50 -3.65
CA PHE A 276 21.79 9.20 -3.09
C PHE A 276 20.83 8.16 -3.65
N LEU A 277 21.35 7.03 -4.14
CA LEU A 277 20.55 5.89 -4.54
C LEU A 277 21.01 4.65 -3.76
N LEU A 278 20.15 4.18 -2.86
CA LEU A 278 20.41 2.97 -2.09
C LEU A 278 20.03 1.75 -2.94
N LEU A 279 20.97 0.86 -3.13
CA LEU A 279 20.80 -0.45 -3.74
C LEU A 279 20.69 -1.46 -2.60
N THR A 280 19.48 -1.87 -2.26
CA THR A 280 19.19 -2.64 -1.05
C THR A 280 19.00 -4.11 -1.36
N ASP A 281 19.87 -4.97 -0.80
CA ASP A 281 19.69 -6.42 -0.77
C ASP A 281 18.76 -6.76 0.41
N ILE A 282 17.51 -7.08 0.10
CA ILE A 282 16.50 -7.38 1.12
C ILE A 282 16.78 -8.69 1.86
N MET A 283 17.54 -9.60 1.25
CA MET A 283 17.87 -10.88 1.88
C MET A 283 19.03 -10.74 2.87
N LYS A 284 20.00 -9.89 2.55
CA LYS A 284 21.17 -9.61 3.40
C LYS A 284 20.97 -8.44 4.36
N GLU A 285 19.83 -7.72 4.22
CA GLU A 285 19.50 -6.54 5.06
C GLU A 285 20.60 -5.48 5.03
N GLY A 286 21.16 -5.26 3.83
CA GLY A 286 22.25 -4.32 3.61
C GLY A 286 22.08 -3.55 2.32
N SER A 287 22.68 -2.36 2.25
CA SER A 287 22.61 -1.51 1.06
C SER A 287 24.00 -1.08 0.61
N GLU A 288 24.22 -1.10 -0.69
CA GLU A 288 25.23 -0.28 -1.33
C GLU A 288 24.60 1.07 -1.67
N MET A 289 25.39 2.15 -1.64
CA MET A 289 24.91 3.49 -1.94
C MET A 289 25.69 4.09 -3.12
N LEU A 290 24.97 4.42 -4.19
CA LEU A 290 25.49 5.26 -5.26
C LEU A 290 25.30 6.73 -4.88
N ILE A 291 26.32 7.56 -5.12
CA ILE A 291 26.39 8.92 -4.60
C ILE A 291 26.84 9.88 -5.69
N VAL A 292 26.19 11.03 -5.80
CA VAL A 292 26.68 12.22 -6.49
C VAL A 292 26.37 13.43 -5.62
N SER A 293 27.41 14.15 -5.17
CA SER A 293 27.25 15.24 -4.19
C SER A 293 28.22 16.40 -4.48
N ASP A 294 27.80 17.61 -4.15
CA ASP A 294 28.69 18.80 -4.12
C ASP A 294 29.59 18.82 -2.88
N ASP A 295 29.25 18.09 -1.82
CA ASP A 295 30.09 17.86 -0.64
C ASP A 295 30.39 16.35 -0.49
N PRO A 296 31.52 15.85 -0.97
CA PRO A 296 31.92 14.45 -0.83
C PRO A 296 32.00 13.98 0.62
N ALA A 297 32.23 14.89 1.56
CA ALA A 297 32.33 14.57 3.00
C ALA A 297 30.97 14.34 3.66
N VAL A 298 29.85 14.60 2.97
CA VAL A 298 28.51 14.46 3.54
C VAL A 298 28.24 13.03 4.04
N VAL A 299 28.70 12.03 3.30
CA VAL A 299 28.53 10.60 3.67
C VAL A 299 29.36 10.24 4.87
N GLU A 300 30.64 10.65 4.89
CA GLU A 300 31.51 10.40 6.06
C GLU A 300 30.95 11.05 7.32
N LYS A 301 30.42 12.27 7.22
CA LYS A 301 29.80 12.97 8.35
C LYS A 301 28.49 12.30 8.81
N ALA A 302 27.69 11.78 7.88
CA ALA A 302 26.38 11.19 8.19
C ALA A 302 26.48 9.75 8.68
N PHE A 303 27.36 8.94 8.09
CA PHE A 303 27.40 7.48 8.31
C PHE A 303 28.73 6.99 8.89
N GLY A 304 29.75 7.85 9.02
CA GLY A 304 31.07 7.45 9.52
C GLY A 304 31.87 6.55 8.56
N VAL A 305 31.45 6.49 7.29
CA VAL A 305 32.05 5.65 6.24
C VAL A 305 32.53 6.54 5.11
N LYS A 306 33.75 6.30 4.62
CA LYS A 306 34.24 6.97 3.43
C LYS A 306 33.70 6.28 2.17
N PRO A 307 33.20 7.04 1.19
CA PRO A 307 32.86 6.47 -0.11
C PRO A 307 34.08 5.83 -0.77
N ASP A 308 33.88 4.72 -1.47
CA ASP A 308 34.88 4.13 -2.35
C ASP A 308 34.83 4.84 -3.72
N GLY A 309 35.95 5.34 -4.22
CA GLY A 309 36.08 6.04 -5.50
C GLY A 309 36.11 7.57 -5.36
N ASP A 310 36.48 8.21 -6.49
CA ASP A 310 36.59 9.68 -6.62
C ASP A 310 35.21 10.36 -6.80
#